data_76ac8efcd838624227deb893a455e5a9
#
_entry.id   76ac8efcd838624227deb893a455e5a9
#
_cell.length_a   1.000
_cell.length_b   1.000
_cell.length_c   1.000
_cell.angle_alpha   90.00
_cell.angle_beta   90.00
_cell.angle_gamma   90.00
#
_symmetry.space_group_name_H-M   'P 1'
#
loop_
_entity.id
_entity.type
_entity.pdbx_description
1 polymer ?
#
loop_
_entity_poly.entity_id
_entity_poly.type
_entity_poly.pdbx_seq_one_letter_code
_entity_poly.pdbx_strand_id
1 'polypeptide(L)'
;LTDQFGHAQTLSDFRGRAVLLTFVDSTCTTICPLTAQLMWRAREDLGTAIPVQLLAVNANPRSTSVSAVRRWSIRHGMLRRWLFLTGSLEELRSVWQRYGIEARIVHGDVDHTAVIYLIDPKGRVRAAFPIAQARGIGAEAQTIADAIRAVGAPRSASPGS
;
A
#
# COMPACT_ATOMS: atom_id res chain seq x y z
N LEU A 1 11.08 -2.86 8.14
CA LEU A 1 11.20 -1.50 7.61
C LEU A 1 10.79 -0.48 8.67
N THR A 2 11.03 0.80 8.37
CA THR A 2 10.74 1.93 9.28
C THR A 2 9.71 2.85 8.63
N ASP A 3 8.70 3.30 9.39
CA ASP A 3 7.68 4.20 8.89
C ASP A 3 8.14 5.68 8.85
N GLN A 4 7.28 6.57 8.34
CA GLN A 4 7.55 8.00 8.22
C GLN A 4 7.68 8.73 9.58
N PHE A 5 7.40 8.06 10.69
CA PHE A 5 7.56 8.58 12.05
C PHE A 5 8.82 8.03 12.76
N GLY A 6 9.55 7.11 12.11
CA GLY A 6 10.75 6.49 12.64
C GLY A 6 10.50 5.22 13.44
N HIS A 7 9.30 4.64 13.40
CA HIS A 7 8.99 3.40 14.12
C HIS A 7 9.21 2.17 13.23
N ALA A 8 9.79 1.13 13.80
CA ALA A 8 9.92 -0.16 13.11
C ALA A 8 8.56 -0.81 12.90
N GLN A 9 8.34 -1.35 11.70
CA GLN A 9 7.09 -1.99 11.28
C GLN A 9 7.37 -3.30 10.55
N THR A 10 6.58 -4.31 10.87
CA THR A 10 6.54 -5.58 10.14
C THR A 10 5.12 -5.88 9.68
N LEU A 11 4.94 -6.73 8.67
CA LEU A 11 3.58 -7.08 8.22
C LEU A 11 2.78 -7.80 9.30
N SER A 12 3.45 -8.54 10.19
CA SER A 12 2.82 -9.23 11.32
C SER A 12 2.17 -8.29 12.34
N ASP A 13 2.58 -7.03 12.42
CA ASP A 13 1.99 -6.03 13.32
C ASP A 13 0.54 -5.67 12.92
N PHE A 14 0.15 -6.02 11.69
CA PHE A 14 -1.17 -5.74 11.14
C PHE A 14 -2.08 -6.96 11.07
N ARG A 15 -1.73 -8.06 11.74
CA ARG A 15 -2.60 -9.23 11.85
C ARG A 15 -3.95 -8.86 12.46
N GLY A 16 -5.02 -9.49 11.99
CA GLY A 16 -6.40 -9.20 12.42
C GLY A 16 -7.10 -8.09 11.63
N ARG A 17 -6.39 -7.39 10.74
CA ARG A 17 -6.97 -6.41 9.82
C ARG A 17 -6.52 -6.66 8.39
N ALA A 18 -7.33 -6.27 7.42
CA ALA A 18 -6.93 -6.26 6.03
C ALA A 18 -5.85 -5.19 5.80
N VAL A 19 -4.96 -5.44 4.84
CA VAL A 19 -3.91 -4.48 4.46
C VAL A 19 -4.02 -4.22 2.97
N LEU A 20 -4.04 -2.95 2.57
CA LEU A 20 -3.71 -2.53 1.20
C LEU A 20 -2.26 -2.09 1.18
N LEU A 21 -1.47 -2.75 0.35
CA LEU A 21 -0.04 -2.50 0.20
C LEU A 21 0.26 -2.04 -1.22
N THR A 22 0.99 -0.95 -1.34
CA THR A 22 1.51 -0.46 -2.63
C THR A 22 2.98 -0.10 -2.54
N PHE A 23 3.59 0.21 -3.68
CA PHE A 23 4.98 0.63 -3.80
C PHE A 23 5.02 2.03 -4.41
N VAL A 24 5.74 2.94 -3.77
CA VAL A 24 5.71 4.38 -4.09
C VAL A 24 7.14 4.90 -4.17
N ASP A 25 7.47 5.55 -5.26
CA ASP A 25 8.69 6.35 -5.33
C ASP A 25 8.52 7.63 -4.49
N SER A 26 9.38 7.80 -3.49
CA SER A 26 9.36 8.95 -2.56
C SER A 26 9.65 10.31 -3.22
N THR A 27 9.87 10.34 -4.54
CA THR A 27 10.02 11.56 -5.34
C THR A 27 8.96 11.70 -6.43
N CYS A 28 8.13 10.69 -6.65
CA CYS A 28 7.10 10.66 -7.70
C CYS A 28 6.01 11.71 -7.44
N THR A 29 5.62 12.42 -8.50
CA THR A 29 4.57 13.45 -8.47
C THR A 29 3.41 13.16 -9.45
N THR A 30 3.42 12.02 -10.11
CA THR A 30 2.46 11.64 -11.17
C THR A 30 1.54 10.50 -10.74
N ILE A 31 1.92 9.26 -11.00
CA ILE A 31 1.06 8.10 -10.76
C ILE A 31 0.93 7.75 -9.27
N CYS A 32 1.98 7.95 -8.48
CA CYS A 32 1.97 7.58 -7.06
C CYS A 32 0.95 8.38 -6.24
N PRO A 33 0.77 9.70 -6.42
CA PRO A 33 -0.32 10.43 -5.77
C PRO A 33 -1.71 9.91 -6.12
N LEU A 34 -1.93 9.52 -7.37
CA LEU A 34 -3.20 8.92 -7.81
C LEU A 34 -3.43 7.56 -7.14
N THR A 35 -2.41 6.73 -7.03
CA THR A 35 -2.47 5.45 -6.32
C THR A 35 -2.82 5.65 -4.83
N ALA A 36 -2.21 6.62 -4.18
CA ALA A 36 -2.50 6.97 -2.78
C ALA A 36 -3.95 7.43 -2.59
N GLN A 37 -4.46 8.27 -3.50
CA GLN A 37 -5.86 8.71 -3.49
C GLN A 37 -6.82 7.55 -3.71
N LEU A 38 -6.51 6.64 -4.63
CA LEU A 38 -7.31 5.44 -4.89
C LEU A 38 -7.42 4.56 -3.65
N MET A 39 -6.31 4.30 -2.97
CA MET A 39 -6.31 3.52 -1.72
C MET A 39 -7.11 4.21 -0.62
N TRP A 40 -6.96 5.53 -0.49
CA TRP A 40 -7.72 6.29 0.51
C TRP A 40 -9.22 6.25 0.20
N ARG A 41 -9.62 6.45 -1.05
CA ARG A 41 -11.02 6.38 -1.47
C ARG A 41 -11.62 5.01 -1.18
N ALA A 42 -10.92 3.92 -1.53
CA ALA A 42 -11.38 2.57 -1.20
C ALA A 42 -11.58 2.38 0.30
N ARG A 43 -10.71 2.97 1.13
CA ARG A 43 -10.84 2.96 2.60
C ARG A 43 -12.05 3.76 3.06
N GLU A 44 -12.32 4.92 2.49
CA GLU A 44 -13.49 5.75 2.82
C GLU A 44 -14.81 5.02 2.49
N ASP A 45 -14.87 4.35 1.35
CA ASP A 45 -16.06 3.61 0.89
C ASP A 45 -16.40 2.42 1.82
N LEU A 46 -15.46 1.95 2.63
CA LEU A 46 -15.69 0.91 3.65
C LEU A 46 -16.27 1.46 4.96
N GLY A 47 -16.09 2.74 5.23
CA GLY A 47 -16.41 3.33 6.52
C GLY A 47 -15.56 2.74 7.67
N THR A 48 -16.12 2.64 8.86
CA THR A 48 -15.44 2.13 10.06
C THR A 48 -15.71 0.64 10.35
N ALA A 49 -16.58 0.01 9.58
CA ALA A 49 -17.05 -1.36 9.83
C ALA A 49 -15.96 -2.42 9.62
N ILE A 50 -15.01 -2.18 8.71
CA ILE A 50 -13.94 -3.11 8.39
C ILE A 50 -12.60 -2.42 8.64
N PRO A 51 -11.78 -2.93 9.57
CA PRO A 51 -10.47 -2.36 9.84
C PRO A 51 -9.50 -2.65 8.69
N VAL A 52 -9.01 -1.60 8.05
CA VAL A 52 -8.04 -1.66 6.96
C VAL A 52 -6.83 -0.79 7.27
N GLN A 53 -5.64 -1.35 7.11
CA GLN A 53 -4.39 -0.64 7.16
C GLN A 53 -3.91 -0.33 5.74
N LEU A 54 -3.57 0.93 5.48
CA LEU A 54 -2.92 1.33 4.23
C LEU A 54 -1.40 1.38 4.46
N LEU A 55 -0.65 0.68 3.61
CA LEU A 55 0.80 0.64 3.62
C LEU A 55 1.37 1.04 2.26
N ALA A 56 2.39 1.86 2.26
CA ALA A 56 3.26 2.08 1.12
C ALA A 56 4.68 1.62 1.46
N VAL A 57 5.38 1.02 0.52
CA VAL A 57 6.81 0.70 0.61
C VAL A 57 7.55 1.55 -0.40
N ASN A 58 8.64 2.17 0.03
CA ASN A 58 9.45 3.01 -0.84
C ASN A 58 10.08 2.20 -1.97
N ALA A 59 9.87 2.64 -3.21
CA ALA A 59 10.40 2.05 -4.43
C ALA A 59 11.55 2.86 -5.03
N ASN A 60 12.04 3.90 -4.35
CA ASN A 60 13.15 4.72 -4.85
C ASN A 60 14.49 4.27 -4.25
N PRO A 61 15.40 3.69 -5.05
CA PRO A 61 16.69 3.23 -4.56
C PRO A 61 17.66 4.36 -4.18
N ARG A 62 17.38 5.60 -4.58
CA ARG A 62 18.24 6.78 -4.32
C ARG A 62 17.71 7.70 -3.22
N SER A 63 16.50 7.49 -2.76
CA SER A 63 15.85 8.35 -1.75
C SER A 63 15.17 7.49 -0.68
N THR A 64 15.99 6.91 0.22
CA THR A 64 15.56 5.89 1.18
C THR A 64 15.37 6.42 2.60
N SER A 65 15.54 7.73 2.84
CA SER A 65 15.45 8.28 4.18
C SER A 65 14.01 8.37 4.72
N VAL A 66 13.86 8.26 6.04
CA VAL A 66 12.58 8.51 6.74
C VAL A 66 12.05 9.91 6.42
N SER A 67 12.93 10.91 6.35
CA SER A 67 12.52 12.26 6.00
C SER A 67 11.95 12.40 4.58
N ALA A 68 12.42 11.59 3.62
CA ALA A 68 11.90 11.58 2.25
C ALA A 68 10.45 11.08 2.20
N VAL A 69 10.18 9.91 2.78
CA VAL A 69 8.83 9.33 2.81
C VAL A 69 7.87 10.18 3.66
N ARG A 70 8.37 10.82 4.73
CA ARG A 70 7.59 11.77 5.51
C ARG A 70 7.21 13.02 4.72
N ARG A 71 8.15 13.67 4.03
CA ARG A 71 7.88 14.84 3.19
C ARG A 71 6.88 14.52 2.08
N TRP A 72 7.02 13.35 1.44
CA TRP A 72 6.09 12.90 0.42
C TRP A 72 4.67 12.75 0.99
N SER A 73 4.55 12.09 2.14
CA SER A 73 3.25 11.89 2.81
C SER A 73 2.59 13.21 3.22
N ILE A 74 3.36 14.18 3.70
CA ILE A 74 2.86 15.54 4.00
C ILE A 74 2.34 16.22 2.73
N ARG A 75 3.16 16.25 1.68
CA ARG A 75 2.84 16.93 0.41
C ARG A 75 1.56 16.42 -0.22
N HIS A 76 1.29 15.13 -0.09
CA HIS A 76 0.14 14.48 -0.72
C HIS A 76 -1.02 14.19 0.25
N GLY A 77 -1.01 14.77 1.45
CA GLY A 77 -2.10 14.65 2.42
C GLY A 77 -2.24 13.27 3.05
N MET A 78 -1.19 12.45 2.97
CA MET A 78 -1.22 11.05 3.43
C MET A 78 -0.56 10.82 4.79
N LEU A 79 -0.03 11.85 5.44
CA LEU A 79 0.80 11.69 6.65
C LEU A 79 0.14 10.84 7.75
N ARG A 80 -1.18 11.01 7.96
CA ARG A 80 -1.95 10.29 8.99
C ARG A 80 -2.94 9.27 8.40
N ARG A 81 -2.85 9.00 7.10
CA ARG A 81 -3.80 8.13 6.38
C ARG A 81 -3.21 6.76 6.09
N TRP A 82 -1.88 6.66 6.08
CA TRP A 82 -1.15 5.42 5.83
C TRP A 82 0.16 5.35 6.62
N LEU A 83 0.87 4.23 6.50
CA LEU A 83 2.27 4.14 6.87
C LEU A 83 3.10 3.99 5.59
N PHE A 84 4.08 4.86 5.42
CA PHE A 84 5.00 4.84 4.28
C PHE A 84 6.36 4.32 4.77
N LEU A 85 6.65 3.08 4.45
CA LEU A 85 7.77 2.32 4.96
C LEU A 85 9.00 2.50 4.09
N THR A 86 10.13 2.66 4.72
CA THR A 86 11.44 2.72 4.09
C THR A 86 12.47 1.96 4.92
N GLY A 87 13.71 1.91 4.48
CA GLY A 87 14.80 1.21 5.14
C GLY A 87 16.09 1.33 4.36
N SER A 88 17.07 0.50 4.68
CA SER A 88 18.27 0.37 3.86
C SER A 88 17.89 -0.14 2.45
N LEU A 89 18.76 0.12 1.47
CA LEU A 89 18.54 -0.36 0.12
C LEU A 89 18.47 -1.89 0.05
N GLU A 90 19.21 -2.59 0.90
CA GLU A 90 19.18 -4.05 1.02
C GLU A 90 17.82 -4.54 1.52
N GLU A 91 17.30 -3.94 2.58
CA GLU A 91 15.97 -4.26 3.12
C GLU A 91 14.87 -4.00 2.09
N LEU A 92 14.92 -2.85 1.40
CA LEU A 92 13.95 -2.51 0.35
C LEU A 92 14.01 -3.49 -0.81
N ARG A 93 15.19 -3.84 -1.30
CA ARG A 93 15.37 -4.85 -2.37
C ARG A 93 14.80 -6.21 -1.99
N SER A 94 15.00 -6.64 -0.73
CA SER A 94 14.43 -7.89 -0.23
C SER A 94 12.90 -7.88 -0.28
N VAL A 95 12.27 -6.76 0.08
CA VAL A 95 10.81 -6.61 0.00
C VAL A 95 10.34 -6.55 -1.45
N TRP A 96 11.00 -5.77 -2.32
CA TRP A 96 10.66 -5.70 -3.74
C TRP A 96 10.69 -7.09 -4.40
N GLN A 97 11.73 -7.86 -4.12
CA GLN A 97 11.86 -9.21 -4.66
C GLN A 97 10.70 -10.12 -4.21
N ARG A 98 10.31 -10.07 -2.95
CA ARG A 98 9.20 -10.88 -2.40
C ARG A 98 7.87 -10.58 -3.06
N TYR A 99 7.65 -9.34 -3.49
CA TYR A 99 6.39 -8.90 -4.11
C TYR A 99 6.48 -8.80 -5.64
N GLY A 100 7.59 -9.22 -6.24
CA GLY A 100 7.77 -9.15 -7.69
C GLY A 100 7.84 -7.72 -8.22
N ILE A 101 8.33 -6.77 -7.41
CA ILE A 101 8.46 -5.37 -7.79
C ILE A 101 9.81 -5.15 -8.48
N GLU A 102 9.76 -4.66 -9.70
CA GLU A 102 10.92 -4.12 -10.39
C GLU A 102 11.02 -2.62 -10.13
N ALA A 103 12.15 -2.16 -9.61
CA ALA A 103 12.45 -0.75 -9.41
C ALA A 103 13.80 -0.44 -10.08
N ARG A 104 13.76 0.38 -11.12
CA ARG A 104 14.93 0.71 -11.97
C ARG A 104 15.04 2.20 -12.17
N ILE A 105 16.28 2.66 -12.41
CA ILE A 105 16.53 4.02 -12.86
C ILE A 105 16.53 4.02 -14.39
N VAL A 106 15.62 4.79 -14.98
CA VAL A 106 15.48 4.93 -16.42
C VAL A 106 15.52 6.42 -16.78
N HIS A 107 16.51 6.84 -17.54
CA HIS A 107 16.73 8.25 -17.92
C HIS A 107 16.68 9.25 -16.73
N GLY A 108 17.15 8.80 -15.55
CA GLY A 108 17.17 9.63 -14.35
C GLY A 108 15.95 9.52 -13.46
N ASP A 109 14.83 8.99 -13.96
CA ASP A 109 13.60 8.74 -13.21
C ASP A 109 13.57 7.32 -12.65
N VAL A 110 12.71 7.10 -11.67
CA VAL A 110 12.44 5.78 -11.12
C VAL A 110 11.24 5.17 -11.85
N ASP A 111 11.50 4.07 -12.56
CA ASP A 111 10.47 3.20 -13.12
C ASP A 111 10.26 2.01 -12.19
N HIS A 112 9.03 1.77 -11.77
CA HIS A 112 8.68 0.62 -10.92
C HIS A 112 7.29 0.08 -11.22
N THR A 113 7.06 -1.17 -10.81
CA THR A 113 5.75 -1.82 -10.94
C THR A 113 4.69 -1.07 -10.14
N ALA A 114 3.61 -0.65 -10.79
CA ALA A 114 2.48 0.04 -10.16
C ALA A 114 1.36 -0.97 -9.88
N VAL A 115 1.18 -1.33 -8.61
CA VAL A 115 0.22 -2.34 -8.16
C VAL A 115 -0.22 -2.07 -6.72
N ILE A 116 -1.48 -2.41 -6.41
CA ILE A 116 -1.98 -2.49 -5.03
C ILE A 116 -2.25 -3.95 -4.72
N TYR A 117 -1.67 -4.46 -3.64
CA TYR A 117 -1.94 -5.79 -3.11
C TYR A 117 -2.98 -5.71 -1.98
N LEU A 118 -3.93 -6.61 -2.00
CA LEU A 118 -4.83 -6.87 -0.87
C LEU A 118 -4.29 -8.07 -0.08
N ILE A 119 -4.03 -7.85 1.19
CA ILE A 119 -3.55 -8.85 2.15
C ILE A 119 -4.65 -9.07 3.19
N ASP A 120 -5.00 -10.33 3.44
CA ASP A 120 -6.04 -10.69 4.40
C ASP A 120 -5.57 -10.55 5.86
N PRO A 121 -6.50 -10.59 6.86
CA PRO A 121 -6.14 -10.50 8.27
C PRO A 121 -5.16 -11.58 8.76
N LYS A 122 -4.97 -12.65 8.01
CA LYS A 122 -3.98 -13.70 8.27
C LYS A 122 -2.62 -13.44 7.60
N GLY A 123 -2.48 -12.32 6.90
CA GLY A 123 -1.24 -11.90 6.24
C GLY A 123 -0.97 -12.58 4.91
N ARG A 124 -2.00 -13.10 4.22
CA ARG A 124 -1.89 -13.72 2.90
C ARG A 124 -2.35 -12.78 1.81
N VAL A 125 -1.58 -12.68 0.74
CA VAL A 125 -1.99 -11.94 -0.46
C VAL A 125 -3.21 -12.63 -1.09
N ARG A 126 -4.27 -11.86 -1.31
CA ARG A 126 -5.55 -12.36 -1.83
C ARG A 126 -5.88 -11.80 -3.21
N ALA A 127 -5.39 -10.62 -3.53
CA ALA A 127 -5.59 -9.98 -4.81
C ALA A 127 -4.45 -9.02 -5.13
N ALA A 128 -4.26 -8.74 -6.40
CA ALA A 128 -3.39 -7.71 -6.92
C ALA A 128 -4.17 -6.87 -7.93
N PHE A 129 -4.12 -5.55 -7.78
CA PHE A 129 -4.77 -4.59 -8.65
C PHE A 129 -3.70 -3.79 -9.39
N PRO A 130 -3.37 -4.14 -10.64
CA PRO A 130 -2.47 -3.32 -11.46
C PRO A 130 -3.08 -1.93 -11.67
N ILE A 131 -2.27 -0.90 -11.48
CA ILE A 131 -2.73 0.48 -11.68
C ILE A 131 -2.62 0.83 -13.15
N ALA A 132 -3.77 0.93 -13.82
CA ALA A 132 -3.86 1.42 -15.20
C ALA A 132 -4.50 2.81 -15.19
N GLN A 133 -3.93 3.74 -15.95
CA GLN A 133 -4.39 5.14 -16.01
C GLN A 133 -5.80 5.32 -16.64
N ALA A 134 -6.38 4.26 -17.18
CA ALA A 134 -7.56 4.33 -18.02
C ALA A 134 -8.91 4.13 -17.30
N ARG A 135 -8.92 3.73 -16.03
CA ARG A 135 -10.17 3.55 -15.27
C ARG A 135 -10.36 4.69 -14.27
N GLY A 136 -11.58 5.18 -14.13
CA GLY A 136 -11.89 6.24 -13.18
C GLY A 136 -11.62 5.79 -11.74
N ILE A 137 -11.00 6.66 -10.93
CA ILE A 137 -10.64 6.39 -9.52
C ILE A 137 -11.83 5.81 -8.72
N GLY A 138 -13.05 6.30 -8.97
CA GLY A 138 -14.24 5.84 -8.24
C GLY A 138 -14.59 4.36 -8.51
N ALA A 139 -14.55 3.91 -9.75
CA ALA A 139 -14.87 2.52 -10.10
C ALA A 139 -13.80 1.55 -9.58
N GLU A 140 -12.53 1.94 -9.65
CA GLU A 140 -11.43 1.13 -9.11
C GLU A 140 -11.46 1.08 -7.59
N ALA A 141 -11.76 2.19 -6.91
CA ALA A 141 -11.92 2.25 -5.46
C ALA A 141 -13.03 1.32 -4.98
N GLN A 142 -14.17 1.32 -5.67
CA GLN A 142 -15.29 0.45 -5.35
C GLN A 142 -14.90 -1.04 -5.51
N THR A 143 -14.22 -1.39 -6.59
CA THR A 143 -13.72 -2.75 -6.83
C THR A 143 -12.80 -3.22 -5.69
N ILE A 144 -11.88 -2.36 -5.26
CA ILE A 144 -10.98 -2.66 -4.15
C ILE A 144 -11.76 -2.79 -2.83
N ALA A 145 -12.71 -1.89 -2.57
CA ALA A 145 -13.55 -1.93 -1.36
C ALA A 145 -14.36 -3.22 -1.29
N ASP A 146 -14.94 -3.68 -2.41
CA ASP A 146 -15.69 -4.93 -2.47
C ASP A 146 -14.78 -6.15 -2.21
N ALA A 147 -13.57 -6.15 -2.74
CA ALA A 147 -12.59 -7.19 -2.45
C ALA A 147 -12.18 -7.22 -0.97
N ILE A 148 -12.04 -6.05 -0.33
CA ILE A 148 -11.75 -5.96 1.11
C ILE A 148 -12.92 -6.52 1.93
N ARG A 149 -14.16 -6.20 1.58
CA ARG A 149 -15.36 -6.76 2.25
C ARG A 149 -15.36 -8.28 2.19
N ALA A 150 -14.97 -8.86 1.06
CA ALA A 150 -14.93 -10.32 0.87
C ALA A 150 -13.89 -11.03 1.76
N VAL A 151 -12.76 -10.38 2.07
CA VAL A 151 -11.70 -10.98 2.89
C VAL A 151 -11.74 -10.55 4.36
N GLY A 152 -12.35 -9.40 4.66
CA GLY A 152 -12.43 -8.80 6.00
C GLY A 152 -13.69 -9.17 6.78
N ALA A 153 -14.70 -9.79 6.15
CA ALA A 153 -15.88 -10.24 6.85
C ALA A 153 -15.51 -11.42 7.79
N PRO A 154 -15.88 -11.35 9.08
CA PRO A 154 -15.77 -12.54 9.92
C PRO A 154 -16.60 -13.65 9.26
N ARG A 155 -16.00 -14.83 9.05
CA ARG A 155 -16.79 -16.00 8.66
C ARG A 155 -17.87 -16.18 9.72
N SER A 156 -19.14 -16.02 9.33
CA SER A 156 -20.25 -16.46 10.15
C SER A 156 -19.96 -17.91 10.54
N ALA A 157 -19.89 -18.17 11.85
CA ALA A 157 -19.86 -19.54 12.34
C ALA A 157 -21.13 -20.21 11.76
N SER A 158 -20.94 -21.25 10.96
CA SER A 158 -22.06 -22.09 10.54
C SER A 158 -22.71 -22.61 11.82
N PRO A 159 -24.04 -22.47 11.98
CA PRO A 159 -24.70 -23.11 13.11
C PRO A 159 -24.46 -24.60 12.94
N GLY A 160 -23.73 -25.18 13.89
CA GLY A 160 -23.51 -26.61 13.95
C GLY A 160 -24.87 -27.31 14.09
N SER A 161 -25.08 -28.29 13.22
CA SER A 161 -26.15 -29.26 13.31
C SER A 161 -25.93 -30.20 14.49
#